data_9fc8b7ed1e4347b7513eed20e2e1df99
#
_entry.id   9fc8b7ed1e4347b7513eed20e2e1df99
#
_cell.length_a   1.000
_cell.length_b   1.000
_cell.length_c   1.000
_cell.angle_alpha   90.00
_cell.angle_beta   90.00
_cell.angle_gamma   90.00
#
_symmetry.space_group_name_H-M   'P 1'
#
loop_
_entity.id
_entity.type
_entity.pdbx_description
1 polymer ?
#
loop_
_entity_poly.entity_id
_entity_poly.type
_entity_poly.pdbx_seq_one_letter_code
_entity_poly.pdbx_strand_id
1 'polypeptide(L)'
;MKVLVMPGDGIGPEIMDETVKVLQALERHGVRFEWTHGLVGGAAYEAEGDPLPPSSQKLAKECDAILFGSVGDDRYEHLGDKRPGVGLMRLRKDFDLFANFRPVKMFDDLVGASTLRPEFVKGLDIPEIRLFESFYGHPFK
;
A
#
# COMPACT_ATOMS: atom_id res chain seq x y z
N MET A 1 -6.60 -2.49 17.63
CA MET A 1 -6.02 -3.01 16.38
C MET A 1 -4.61 -2.46 16.26
N LYS A 2 -3.63 -3.34 16.13
CA LYS A 2 -2.23 -2.95 15.89
C LYS A 2 -2.02 -2.67 14.41
N VAL A 3 -1.54 -1.48 14.09
CA VAL A 3 -1.32 -1.04 12.70
C VAL A 3 0.16 -0.73 12.50
N LEU A 4 0.79 -1.42 11.56
CA LEU A 4 2.13 -1.08 11.12
C LEU A 4 2.04 0.00 10.03
N VAL A 5 2.62 1.15 10.29
CA VAL A 5 2.72 2.26 9.34
C VAL A 5 4.03 2.15 8.57
N MET A 6 3.95 1.99 7.25
CA MET A 6 5.08 1.87 6.35
C MET A 6 4.98 2.95 5.26
N PRO A 7 5.53 4.15 5.48
CA PRO A 7 5.39 5.27 4.55
C PRO A 7 5.99 4.97 3.16
N GLY A 8 7.13 4.29 3.13
CA GLY A 8 7.85 4.03 1.88
C GLY A 8 8.78 5.17 1.49
N ASP A 9 8.78 5.50 0.19
CA ASP A 9 9.64 6.54 -0.40
C ASP A 9 8.86 7.49 -1.30
N GLY A 10 9.55 8.46 -1.92
CA GLY A 10 8.95 9.43 -2.81
C GLY A 10 7.83 10.23 -2.14
N ILE A 11 6.62 10.16 -2.69
CA ILE A 11 5.41 10.79 -2.16
C ILE A 11 4.84 10.07 -0.92
N GLY A 12 5.32 8.87 -0.61
CA GLY A 12 4.79 8.01 0.45
C GLY A 12 4.67 8.68 1.82
N PRO A 13 5.72 9.31 2.36
CA PRO A 13 5.64 10.00 3.65
C PRO A 13 4.55 11.08 3.70
N GLU A 14 4.45 11.93 2.66
CA GLU A 14 3.47 13.01 2.59
C GLU A 14 2.03 12.49 2.63
N ILE A 15 1.70 11.50 1.79
CA ILE A 15 0.34 10.93 1.77
C ILE A 15 0.04 10.16 3.06
N MET A 16 1.05 9.58 3.68
CA MET A 16 0.89 8.83 4.93
C MET A 16 0.56 9.75 6.10
N ASP A 17 1.21 10.92 6.18
CA ASP A 17 0.94 11.92 7.21
C ASP A 17 -0.53 12.36 7.17
N GLU A 18 -1.09 12.59 5.99
CA GLU A 18 -2.51 12.94 5.83
C GLU A 18 -3.43 11.75 6.17
N THR A 19 -3.06 10.54 5.77
CA THR A 19 -3.84 9.33 6.07
C THR A 19 -3.92 9.08 7.58
N VAL A 20 -2.80 9.23 8.29
CA VAL A 20 -2.75 9.05 9.75
C VAL A 20 -3.66 10.06 10.46
N LYS A 21 -3.72 11.33 9.99
CA LYS A 21 -4.66 12.33 10.54
C LYS A 21 -6.12 11.89 10.42
N VAL A 22 -6.49 11.29 9.28
CA VAL A 22 -7.85 10.75 9.09
C VAL A 22 -8.15 9.63 10.07
N LEU A 23 -7.21 8.69 10.24
CA LEU A 23 -7.39 7.58 11.18
C LEU A 23 -7.43 8.06 12.64
N GLN A 24 -6.62 9.04 13.01
CA GLN A 24 -6.67 9.68 14.34
C GLN A 24 -8.01 10.39 14.58
N ALA A 25 -8.63 10.94 13.54
CA ALA A 25 -9.97 11.50 13.67
C ALA A 25 -11.01 10.41 14.00
N LEU A 26 -10.87 9.19 13.45
CA LEU A 26 -11.72 8.05 13.78
C LEU A 26 -11.56 7.58 15.24
N GLU A 27 -10.40 7.77 15.85
CA GLU A 27 -10.20 7.46 17.27
C GLU A 27 -11.15 8.26 18.17
N ARG A 28 -11.52 9.47 17.79
CA ARG A 28 -12.51 10.31 18.50
C ARG A 28 -13.91 9.71 18.44
N HIS A 29 -14.15 8.78 17.52
CA HIS A 29 -15.42 8.05 17.35
C HIS A 29 -15.38 6.64 17.94
N GLY A 30 -14.39 6.35 18.82
CA GLY A 30 -14.33 5.09 19.57
C GLY A 30 -13.52 3.98 18.92
N VAL A 31 -12.95 4.19 17.73
CA VAL A 31 -11.98 3.26 17.13
C VAL A 31 -10.63 3.45 17.82
N ARG A 32 -9.94 2.35 18.18
CA ARG A 32 -8.62 2.45 18.80
C ARG A 32 -7.56 1.77 17.95
N PHE A 33 -6.47 2.50 17.68
CA PHE A 33 -5.30 1.98 17.00
C PHE A 33 -4.08 2.00 17.92
N GLU A 34 -3.26 0.97 17.80
CA GLU A 34 -1.91 0.90 18.36
C GLU A 34 -0.94 1.01 17.19
N TRP A 35 -0.17 2.08 17.14
CA TRP A 35 0.67 2.42 16.02
C TRP A 35 2.08 1.88 16.19
N THR A 36 2.59 1.24 15.15
CA THR A 36 4.00 0.84 15.03
C THR A 36 4.52 1.33 13.69
N HIS A 37 5.78 1.74 13.62
CA HIS A 37 6.39 2.25 12.40
C HIS A 37 7.44 1.28 11.89
N GLY A 38 7.46 1.03 10.58
CA GLY A 38 8.44 0.21 9.90
C GLY A 38 8.94 0.85 8.61
N LEU A 39 10.13 0.48 8.19
CA LEU A 39 10.72 0.95 6.95
C LEU A 39 10.38 0.00 5.80
N VAL A 40 10.21 0.57 4.59
CA VAL A 40 10.03 -0.18 3.35
C VAL A 40 10.50 0.65 2.17
N GLY A 41 10.85 0.00 1.07
CA GLY A 41 11.24 0.68 -0.16
C GLY A 41 12.59 1.36 -0.08
N GLY A 42 12.71 2.55 -0.68
CA GLY A 42 13.94 3.32 -0.72
C GLY A 42 14.43 3.75 0.65
N ALA A 43 13.53 4.17 1.55
CA ALA A 43 13.90 4.53 2.92
C ALA A 43 14.50 3.35 3.70
N ALA A 44 13.97 2.14 3.50
CA ALA A 44 14.53 0.93 4.10
C ALA A 44 15.89 0.57 3.50
N TYR A 45 16.03 0.73 2.18
CA TYR A 45 17.30 0.48 1.50
C TYR A 45 18.40 1.44 1.96
N GLU A 46 18.10 2.73 2.13
CA GLU A 46 19.07 3.70 2.65
C GLU A 46 19.51 3.38 4.08
N ALA A 47 18.58 2.91 4.91
CA ALA A 47 18.86 2.62 6.32
C ALA A 47 19.56 1.27 6.54
N GLU A 48 19.14 0.22 5.83
CA GLU A 48 19.53 -1.18 6.11
C GLU A 48 20.03 -1.95 4.87
N GLY A 49 20.08 -1.33 3.68
CA GLY A 49 20.56 -1.96 2.44
C GLY A 49 19.60 -2.98 1.82
N ASP A 50 18.37 -3.05 2.32
CA ASP A 50 17.31 -3.96 1.88
C ASP A 50 15.95 -3.21 1.80
N PRO A 51 15.20 -3.28 0.68
CA PRO A 51 13.90 -2.61 0.56
C PRO A 51 12.80 -3.20 1.45
N LEU A 52 13.03 -4.36 2.06
CA LEU A 52 12.17 -4.96 3.10
C LEU A 52 13.04 -5.69 4.12
N PRO A 53 13.65 -4.99 5.08
CA PRO A 53 14.57 -5.60 6.03
C PRO A 53 13.87 -6.53 7.01
N PRO A 54 14.61 -7.48 7.62
CA PRO A 54 14.06 -8.41 8.61
C PRO A 54 13.38 -7.74 9.80
N SER A 55 13.86 -6.56 10.20
CA SER A 55 13.24 -5.72 11.23
C SER A 55 11.79 -5.40 10.90
N SER A 56 11.54 -4.89 9.69
CA SER A 56 10.20 -4.56 9.19
C SER A 56 9.32 -5.80 8.98
N GLN A 57 9.90 -6.90 8.48
CA GLN A 57 9.16 -8.17 8.34
C GLN A 57 8.68 -8.71 9.70
N LYS A 58 9.51 -8.58 10.74
CA LYS A 58 9.13 -8.99 12.11
C LYS A 58 7.94 -8.14 12.60
N LEU A 59 8.03 -6.82 12.51
CA LEU A 59 6.96 -5.92 12.91
C LEU A 59 5.66 -6.21 12.16
N ALA A 60 5.75 -6.48 10.85
CA ALA A 60 4.60 -6.81 10.04
C ALA A 60 3.85 -8.08 10.50
N LYS A 61 4.58 -9.08 11.02
CA LYS A 61 3.98 -10.30 11.58
C LYS A 61 3.31 -10.09 12.95
N GLU A 62 3.68 -9.04 13.67
CA GLU A 62 3.17 -8.72 15.00
C GLU A 62 1.96 -7.77 14.95
N CYS A 63 1.61 -7.24 13.77
CA CYS A 63 0.51 -6.31 13.58
C CYS A 63 -0.71 -6.96 12.89
N ASP A 64 -1.89 -6.42 13.18
CA ASP A 64 -3.14 -6.89 12.58
C ASP A 64 -3.33 -6.40 11.15
N ALA A 65 -2.74 -5.22 10.83
CA ALA A 65 -2.84 -4.59 9.52
C ALA A 65 -1.58 -3.77 9.19
N ILE A 66 -1.32 -3.59 7.91
CA ILE A 66 -0.25 -2.73 7.40
C ILE A 66 -0.89 -1.57 6.66
N LEU A 67 -0.61 -0.36 7.12
CA LEU A 67 -0.91 0.87 6.41
C LEU A 67 0.31 1.23 5.55
N PHE A 68 0.17 1.02 4.25
CA PHE A 68 1.27 1.14 3.30
C PHE A 68 1.12 2.42 2.47
N GLY A 69 2.17 3.23 2.41
CA GLY A 69 2.18 4.46 1.63
C GLY A 69 2.48 4.20 0.15
N SER A 70 3.64 4.62 -0.32
CA SER A 70 4.08 4.45 -1.70
C SER A 70 5.54 4.05 -1.76
N VAL A 71 5.90 3.29 -2.80
CA VAL A 71 7.29 2.95 -3.12
C VAL A 71 7.51 3.06 -4.62
N GLY A 72 8.71 3.45 -5.04
CA GLY A 72 9.08 3.53 -6.45
C GLY A 72 9.57 4.92 -6.86
N ASP A 73 10.31 5.61 -5.99
CA ASP A 73 11.03 6.84 -6.34
C ASP A 73 12.11 6.52 -7.39
N ASP A 74 12.16 7.31 -8.47
CA ASP A 74 13.07 7.16 -9.61
C ASP A 74 14.55 7.13 -9.21
N ARG A 75 14.89 7.74 -8.07
CA ARG A 75 16.26 7.70 -7.50
C ARG A 75 16.78 6.28 -7.29
N TYR A 76 15.92 5.31 -7.13
CA TYR A 76 16.25 3.92 -6.82
C TYR A 76 16.10 2.97 -8.01
N GLU A 77 15.75 3.44 -9.20
CA GLU A 77 15.58 2.62 -10.41
C GLU A 77 16.86 1.81 -10.75
N HIS A 78 18.02 2.38 -10.47
CA HIS A 78 19.33 1.76 -10.73
C HIS A 78 19.63 0.54 -9.85
N LEU A 79 18.85 0.27 -8.80
CA LEU A 79 19.11 -0.80 -7.81
C LEU A 79 18.70 -2.21 -8.26
N GLY A 80 18.09 -2.37 -9.43
CA GLY A 80 17.71 -3.69 -9.96
C GLY A 80 16.84 -4.49 -8.97
N ASP A 81 17.39 -5.61 -8.48
CA ASP A 81 16.67 -6.50 -7.56
C ASP A 81 16.46 -5.92 -6.15
N LYS A 82 17.09 -4.78 -5.86
CA LYS A 82 16.90 -4.04 -4.59
C LYS A 82 16.06 -2.78 -4.74
N ARG A 83 15.45 -2.57 -5.91
CA ARG A 83 14.54 -1.43 -6.11
C ARG A 83 13.35 -1.48 -5.14
N PRO A 84 12.79 -0.33 -4.76
CA PRO A 84 11.72 -0.22 -3.75
C PRO A 84 10.54 -1.16 -3.99
N GLY A 85 10.08 -1.31 -5.22
CA GLY A 85 8.96 -2.18 -5.57
C GLY A 85 9.17 -3.66 -5.24
N VAL A 86 10.42 -4.14 -5.17
CA VAL A 86 10.73 -5.52 -4.76
C VAL A 86 10.35 -5.73 -3.29
N GLY A 87 10.51 -4.72 -2.44
CA GLY A 87 10.07 -4.78 -1.03
C GLY A 87 8.57 -5.05 -0.91
N LEU A 88 7.75 -4.35 -1.70
CA LEU A 88 6.31 -4.58 -1.74
C LEU A 88 5.95 -6.00 -2.23
N MET A 89 6.63 -6.48 -3.28
CA MET A 89 6.37 -7.82 -3.81
C MET A 89 6.75 -8.92 -2.80
N ARG A 90 7.86 -8.75 -2.10
CA ARG A 90 8.27 -9.66 -1.01
C ARG A 90 7.24 -9.65 0.11
N LEU A 91 6.78 -8.48 0.55
CA LEU A 91 5.76 -8.36 1.58
C LEU A 91 4.48 -9.13 1.21
N ARG A 92 3.99 -8.97 -0.03
CA ARG A 92 2.83 -9.70 -0.54
C ARG A 92 3.03 -11.22 -0.53
N LYS A 93 4.22 -11.68 -0.91
CA LYS A 93 4.60 -13.08 -0.91
C LYS A 93 4.71 -13.66 0.50
N ASP A 94 5.38 -12.94 1.40
CA ASP A 94 5.65 -13.40 2.77
C ASP A 94 4.36 -13.54 3.61
N PHE A 95 3.31 -12.80 3.24
CA PHE A 95 1.99 -12.85 3.87
C PHE A 95 0.95 -13.64 3.06
N ASP A 96 1.36 -14.28 1.96
CA ASP A 96 0.47 -15.05 1.07
C ASP A 96 -0.79 -14.25 0.66
N LEU A 97 -0.59 -12.99 0.33
CA LEU A 97 -1.69 -12.11 -0.09
C LEU A 97 -2.16 -12.50 -1.49
N PHE A 98 -3.37 -13.01 -1.58
CA PHE A 98 -3.90 -13.60 -2.82
C PHE A 98 -4.75 -12.62 -3.65
N ALA A 99 -5.22 -11.52 -3.08
CA ALA A 99 -6.11 -10.60 -3.78
C ALA A 99 -5.70 -9.14 -3.60
N ASN A 100 -5.75 -8.38 -4.69
CA ASN A 100 -5.58 -6.94 -4.71
C ASN A 100 -6.91 -6.29 -5.12
N PHE A 101 -7.52 -5.54 -4.21
CA PHE A 101 -8.76 -4.82 -4.45
C PHE A 101 -8.46 -3.42 -4.96
N ARG A 102 -9.03 -3.07 -6.11
CA ARG A 102 -8.94 -1.74 -6.72
C ARG A 102 -10.34 -1.23 -7.03
N PRO A 103 -11.03 -0.61 -6.07
CA PRO A 103 -12.34 -0.04 -6.33
C PRO A 103 -12.21 1.14 -7.31
N VAL A 104 -13.01 1.10 -8.38
CA VAL A 104 -13.14 2.20 -9.33
C VAL A 104 -14.56 2.74 -9.21
N LYS A 105 -14.71 3.88 -8.55
CA LYS A 105 -16.00 4.51 -8.32
C LYS A 105 -16.00 5.93 -8.87
N MET A 106 -17.04 6.25 -9.65
CA MET A 106 -17.28 7.61 -10.09
C MET A 106 -18.24 8.30 -9.12
N PHE A 107 -17.81 9.42 -8.58
CA PHE A 107 -18.67 10.30 -7.79
C PHE A 107 -19.37 11.29 -8.73
N ASP A 108 -20.66 11.53 -8.52
CA ASP A 108 -21.46 12.37 -9.41
C ASP A 108 -20.86 13.77 -9.60
N ASP A 109 -20.30 14.36 -8.56
CA ASP A 109 -19.64 15.67 -8.60
C ASP A 109 -18.36 15.68 -9.48
N LEU A 110 -17.77 14.53 -9.75
CA LEU A 110 -16.53 14.37 -10.51
C LEU A 110 -16.77 13.91 -11.97
N VAL A 111 -18.00 13.65 -12.36
CA VAL A 111 -18.33 13.22 -13.73
C VAL A 111 -17.82 14.20 -14.77
N GLY A 112 -17.92 15.51 -14.50
CA GLY A 112 -17.44 16.57 -15.40
C GLY A 112 -15.91 16.68 -15.50
N ALA A 113 -15.15 16.08 -14.59
CA ALA A 113 -13.69 16.04 -14.62
C ALA A 113 -13.13 14.86 -15.45
N SER A 114 -14.00 13.92 -15.84
CA SER A 114 -13.61 12.77 -16.67
C SER A 114 -13.34 13.19 -18.12
N THR A 115 -12.33 12.58 -18.72
CA THR A 115 -12.07 12.68 -20.18
C THR A 115 -13.01 11.82 -21.00
N LEU A 116 -13.74 10.91 -20.38
CA LEU A 116 -14.77 10.09 -21.01
C LEU A 116 -16.13 10.81 -20.95
N ARG A 117 -16.99 10.48 -21.91
CA ARG A 117 -18.34 11.05 -21.96
C ARG A 117 -19.15 10.66 -20.71
N PRO A 118 -19.98 11.57 -20.18
CA PRO A 118 -20.75 11.35 -18.93
C PRO A 118 -21.56 10.05 -18.92
N GLU A 119 -22.16 9.68 -20.06
CA GLU A 119 -22.96 8.46 -20.18
C GLU A 119 -22.18 7.16 -19.93
N PHE A 120 -20.83 7.18 -20.05
CA PHE A 120 -19.98 6.01 -19.78
C PHE A 120 -19.47 5.93 -18.35
N VAL A 121 -19.45 7.05 -17.62
CA VAL A 121 -18.82 7.11 -16.29
C VAL A 121 -19.83 7.33 -15.16
N LYS A 122 -21.00 7.90 -15.48
CA LYS A 122 -22.04 8.15 -14.45
C LYS A 122 -22.53 6.85 -13.84
N GLY A 123 -22.45 6.77 -12.51
CA GLY A 123 -22.87 5.58 -11.78
C GLY A 123 -21.88 4.40 -11.85
N LEU A 124 -20.68 4.62 -12.38
CA LEU A 124 -19.65 3.58 -12.41
C LEU A 124 -19.27 3.21 -10.96
N ASP A 125 -19.40 1.92 -10.64
CA ASP A 125 -18.95 1.34 -9.37
C ASP A 125 -18.46 -0.10 -9.66
N ILE A 126 -17.18 -0.22 -9.98
CA ILE A 126 -16.57 -1.50 -10.38
C ILE A 126 -15.52 -1.88 -9.34
N PRO A 127 -15.72 -2.97 -8.60
CA PRO A 127 -14.67 -3.57 -7.78
C PRO A 127 -13.74 -4.39 -8.69
N GLU A 128 -12.61 -3.82 -9.12
CA GLU A 128 -11.57 -4.61 -9.75
C GLU A 128 -10.86 -5.45 -8.71
N ILE A 129 -10.91 -6.77 -8.85
CA ILE A 129 -10.16 -7.70 -8.01
C ILE A 129 -9.10 -8.36 -8.88
N ARG A 130 -7.82 -8.12 -8.56
CA ARG A 130 -6.70 -8.83 -9.18
C ARG A 130 -6.20 -9.91 -8.25
N LEU A 131 -6.27 -11.14 -8.70
CA LEU A 131 -5.68 -12.27 -8.00
C LEU A 131 -4.19 -12.35 -8.31
N PHE A 132 -3.38 -12.69 -7.31
CA PHE A 132 -1.92 -12.75 -7.46
C PHE A 132 -1.39 -14.12 -7.91
N GLU A 133 -2.25 -15.07 -8.24
CA GLU A 133 -1.90 -16.42 -8.62
C GLU A 133 -0.77 -16.51 -9.67
N SER A 134 -0.85 -15.69 -10.70
CA SER A 134 0.12 -15.69 -11.80
C SER A 134 1.50 -15.12 -11.43
N PHE A 135 1.62 -14.38 -10.32
CA PHE A 135 2.88 -13.77 -9.91
C PHE A 135 3.78 -14.72 -9.12
N TYR A 136 3.21 -15.73 -8.47
CA TYR A 136 3.95 -16.61 -7.54
C TYR A 136 3.99 -18.07 -7.98
N GLY A 137 3.38 -18.41 -9.11
CA GLY A 137 3.47 -19.75 -9.72
C GLY A 137 2.82 -20.86 -8.90
N HIS A 138 1.93 -20.53 -7.95
CA HIS A 138 1.17 -21.52 -7.20
C HIS A 138 -0.29 -21.53 -7.65
N PRO A 139 -0.84 -22.67 -8.08
CA PRO A 139 -2.28 -22.80 -8.32
C PRO A 139 -3.04 -22.63 -6.99
N PHE A 140 -4.21 -22.00 -7.03
CA PHE A 140 -5.13 -21.99 -5.90
C PHE A 140 -5.44 -23.44 -5.50
N LYS A 141 -5.35 -23.73 -4.21
CA LYS A 141 -5.81 -25.00 -3.64
C LYS A 141 -7.26 -24.87 -3.23
#